data_9d4e8d1ed6f9142abf7c23995c65820e
#
_entry.id   9d4e8d1ed6f9142abf7c23995c65820e
#
_cell.length_a   1.000
_cell.length_b   1.000
_cell.length_c   1.000
_cell.angle_alpha   90.00
_cell.angle_beta   90.00
_cell.angle_gamma   90.00
#
_symmetry.space_group_name_H-M   'P 1'
#
loop_
_entity.id
_entity.type
_entity.pdbx_description
1 polymer ?
#
loop_
_entity_poly.entity_id
_entity_poly.type
_entity_poly.pdbx_seq_one_letter_code
_entity_poly.pdbx_strand_id
1 'polypeptide(L)'
;MLELLTPPEADPILSLIVKFKEDKRGNKIDLGIGVYKDEYDQTPVMKAVRNASVTIAATEQSKSYIGPMGDESFNTLVQNLLLDGCEANSRASTIQTPGASGALRMLADLIYTARPNSKVWISDPSYINHRPIMEKAGLEVCEYPYFDLETKQVDENAMMRVIETLGKNDVLLVHGCCHNPTGADLSMQAWEKIAQLAQKNGFLPFIDVAYQGLGGDLDEDAKGFRYLVDQVEEALISTSSSKNFGLYKERTGAAIVIGKTLQEAQLGRTHMAQLSRGSYSMPPAHGASIVAKILNDDTLTQEWKSELNDPFPKATNPNDINDPVYYKKYASSMVPLEAYTLLYPGWEKQNQLKDNNCRKVWYGFDNLS
;
A
#
# COMPACT_ATOMS: atom_id res chain seq x y z
N MET A 1 -6.60 -8.41 36.10
CA MET A 1 -6.16 -7.59 34.95
C MET A 1 -6.68 -8.17 33.63
N LEU A 2 -6.40 -9.44 33.32
CA LEU A 2 -6.86 -10.04 32.04
C LEU A 2 -8.39 -10.24 32.00
N GLU A 3 -9.03 -10.43 33.17
CA GLU A 3 -10.49 -10.52 33.32
C GLU A 3 -11.23 -9.24 32.96
N LEU A 4 -10.51 -8.12 32.82
CA LEU A 4 -11.08 -6.84 32.39
C LEU A 4 -11.03 -6.67 30.85
N LEU A 5 -10.40 -7.61 30.14
CA LEU A 5 -10.35 -7.57 28.68
C LEU A 5 -11.68 -8.04 28.10
N THR A 6 -12.28 -7.20 27.27
CA THR A 6 -13.39 -7.63 26.41
C THR A 6 -12.83 -8.36 25.20
N PRO A 7 -13.49 -9.43 24.70
CA PRO A 7 -13.10 -10.04 23.46
C PRO A 7 -13.05 -8.98 22.34
N PRO A 8 -11.96 -8.92 21.55
CA PRO A 8 -11.92 -8.03 20.40
C PRO A 8 -12.99 -8.44 19.39
N GLU A 9 -13.46 -7.50 18.60
CA GLU A 9 -14.25 -7.82 17.42
C GLU A 9 -13.46 -8.77 16.52
N ALA A 10 -14.15 -9.78 15.97
CA ALA A 10 -13.51 -10.73 15.08
C ALA A 10 -13.00 -10.00 13.82
N ASP A 11 -11.72 -10.18 13.51
CA ASP A 11 -11.17 -9.68 12.25
C ASP A 11 -11.87 -10.41 11.09
N PRO A 12 -12.58 -9.69 10.21
CA PRO A 12 -13.33 -10.29 9.12
C PRO A 12 -12.44 -11.14 8.19
N ILE A 13 -11.23 -10.66 7.88
CA ILE A 13 -10.28 -11.36 6.98
C ILE A 13 -9.79 -12.66 7.63
N LEU A 14 -9.43 -12.62 8.92
CA LEU A 14 -8.99 -13.83 9.62
C LEU A 14 -10.11 -14.88 9.71
N SER A 15 -11.34 -14.44 9.90
CA SER A 15 -12.51 -15.34 9.92
C SER A 15 -12.76 -16.01 8.57
N LEU A 16 -12.53 -15.28 7.45
CA LEU A 16 -12.62 -15.83 6.09
C LEU A 16 -11.55 -16.89 5.82
N ILE A 17 -10.32 -16.68 6.28
CA ILE A 17 -9.23 -17.66 6.15
C ILE A 17 -9.62 -18.98 6.83
N VAL A 18 -10.20 -18.90 8.03
CA VAL A 18 -10.66 -20.08 8.76
C VAL A 18 -11.77 -20.79 7.99
N LYS A 19 -12.82 -20.05 7.57
CA LYS A 19 -13.93 -20.58 6.78
C LYS A 19 -13.45 -21.23 5.48
N PHE A 20 -12.52 -20.59 4.76
CA PHE A 20 -11.94 -21.16 3.54
C PHE A 20 -11.20 -22.48 3.79
N LYS A 21 -10.43 -22.58 4.88
CA LYS A 21 -9.72 -23.83 5.25
C LYS A 21 -10.66 -24.95 5.64
N GLU A 22 -11.74 -24.64 6.33
CA GLU A 22 -12.73 -25.61 6.79
C GLU A 22 -13.63 -26.15 5.66
N ASP A 23 -13.82 -25.37 4.60
CA ASP A 23 -14.59 -25.80 3.43
C ASP A 23 -13.89 -26.94 2.70
N LYS A 24 -14.61 -28.06 2.51
CA LYS A 24 -14.12 -29.28 1.84
C LYS A 24 -14.35 -29.28 0.33
N ARG A 25 -15.02 -28.27 -0.22
CA ARG A 25 -15.32 -28.21 -1.65
C ARG A 25 -14.05 -27.98 -2.48
N GLY A 26 -13.88 -28.73 -3.56
CA GLY A 26 -12.69 -28.61 -4.43
C GLY A 26 -12.72 -27.43 -5.40
N ASN A 27 -13.90 -26.80 -5.58
CA ASN A 27 -14.13 -25.70 -6.52
C ASN A 27 -14.16 -24.31 -5.84
N LYS A 28 -13.42 -24.14 -4.76
CA LYS A 28 -13.30 -22.88 -4.01
C LYS A 28 -12.09 -22.05 -4.47
N ILE A 29 -12.19 -20.72 -4.34
CA ILE A 29 -11.11 -19.76 -4.63
C ILE A 29 -10.88 -18.91 -3.40
N ASP A 30 -9.61 -18.79 -2.96
CA ASP A 30 -9.20 -17.94 -1.86
C ASP A 30 -8.90 -16.53 -2.36
N LEU A 31 -9.74 -15.59 -1.96
CA LEU A 31 -9.57 -14.16 -2.20
C LEU A 31 -9.45 -13.36 -0.87
N GLY A 32 -9.28 -14.07 0.25
CA GLY A 32 -9.21 -13.45 1.58
C GLY A 32 -7.91 -12.69 1.85
N ILE A 33 -6.83 -13.04 1.15
CA ILE A 33 -5.54 -12.34 1.30
C ILE A 33 -5.07 -11.86 -0.07
N GLY A 34 -4.80 -10.56 -0.19
CA GLY A 34 -4.26 -9.93 -1.39
C GLY A 34 -2.78 -10.28 -1.61
N VAL A 35 -2.51 -11.44 -2.18
CA VAL A 35 -1.19 -11.88 -2.65
C VAL A 35 -1.28 -12.32 -4.10
N TYR A 36 -0.24 -12.06 -4.87
CA TYR A 36 -0.16 -12.60 -6.23
C TYR A 36 -0.13 -14.13 -6.19
N LYS A 37 -0.92 -14.77 -7.04
CA LYS A 37 -0.92 -16.21 -7.25
C LYS A 37 -0.80 -16.53 -8.74
N ASP A 38 0.06 -17.47 -9.08
CA ASP A 38 0.23 -17.96 -10.44
C ASP A 38 -0.90 -18.94 -10.85
N GLU A 39 -0.78 -19.53 -12.04
CA GLU A 39 -1.75 -20.50 -12.56
C GLU A 39 -1.86 -21.80 -11.73
N TYR A 40 -0.88 -22.07 -10.88
CA TYR A 40 -0.84 -23.21 -9.96
C TYR A 40 -1.28 -22.84 -8.54
N ASP A 41 -1.86 -21.64 -8.36
CA ASP A 41 -2.31 -21.11 -7.05
C ASP A 41 -1.16 -20.92 -6.04
N GLN A 42 0.06 -20.68 -6.56
CA GLN A 42 1.26 -20.44 -5.77
C GLN A 42 1.68 -18.97 -5.84
N THR A 43 2.30 -18.48 -4.76
CA THR A 43 2.96 -17.17 -4.72
C THR A 43 4.44 -17.37 -5.07
N PRO A 44 4.85 -17.15 -6.34
CA PRO A 44 6.22 -17.40 -6.76
C PRO A 44 7.18 -16.38 -6.16
N VAL A 45 8.43 -16.80 -6.00
CA VAL A 45 9.53 -15.88 -5.66
C VAL A 45 10.13 -15.35 -6.96
N MET A 46 10.15 -14.03 -7.12
CA MET A 46 10.77 -13.37 -8.26
C MET A 46 12.25 -13.83 -8.43
N LYS A 47 12.69 -13.99 -9.66
CA LYS A 47 14.03 -14.47 -9.97
C LYS A 47 15.11 -13.52 -9.47
N ALA A 48 14.90 -12.19 -9.64
CA ALA A 48 15.77 -11.17 -9.10
C ALA A 48 15.89 -11.27 -7.57
N VAL A 49 14.77 -11.50 -6.87
CA VAL A 49 14.74 -11.71 -5.42
C VAL A 49 15.49 -12.96 -5.00
N ARG A 50 15.32 -14.07 -5.74
CA ARG A 50 16.05 -15.32 -5.48
C ARG A 50 17.55 -15.14 -5.67
N ASN A 51 17.99 -14.51 -6.76
CA ASN A 51 19.38 -14.26 -7.07
C ASN A 51 20.05 -13.35 -6.01
N ALA A 52 19.36 -12.28 -5.62
CA ALA A 52 19.81 -11.41 -4.53
C ALA A 52 19.95 -12.16 -3.20
N SER A 53 18.95 -12.98 -2.84
CA SER A 53 18.97 -13.78 -1.61
C SER A 53 20.13 -14.75 -1.55
N VAL A 54 20.42 -15.48 -2.65
CA VAL A 54 21.56 -16.39 -2.75
C VAL A 54 22.88 -15.63 -2.60
N THR A 55 23.01 -14.48 -3.26
CA THR A 55 24.21 -13.65 -3.15
C THR A 55 24.43 -13.16 -1.72
N ILE A 56 23.39 -12.68 -1.06
CA ILE A 56 23.46 -12.22 0.35
C ILE A 56 23.87 -13.40 1.25
N ALA A 57 23.24 -14.56 1.12
CA ALA A 57 23.55 -15.72 1.92
C ALA A 57 25.03 -16.19 1.78
N ALA A 58 25.61 -15.99 0.58
CA ALA A 58 27.01 -16.35 0.30
C ALA A 58 28.02 -15.30 0.77
N THR A 59 27.62 -14.03 0.87
CA THR A 59 28.57 -12.92 1.09
C THR A 59 28.42 -12.19 2.41
N GLU A 60 27.29 -12.35 3.11
CA GLU A 60 27.02 -11.68 4.38
C GLU A 60 27.99 -12.14 5.48
N GLN A 61 28.71 -11.16 6.06
CA GLN A 61 29.76 -11.41 7.05
C GLN A 61 29.29 -11.28 8.50
N SER A 62 28.11 -10.70 8.75
CA SER A 62 27.63 -10.36 10.08
C SER A 62 26.12 -10.40 10.20
N LYS A 63 25.62 -10.82 11.34
CA LYS A 63 24.22 -10.72 11.78
C LYS A 63 24.06 -9.66 12.89
N SER A 64 24.94 -8.68 12.96
CA SER A 64 24.86 -7.59 13.92
C SER A 64 23.61 -6.74 13.71
N TYR A 65 23.16 -6.08 14.77
CA TYR A 65 22.05 -5.12 14.70
C TYR A 65 22.36 -3.98 13.74
N ILE A 66 21.38 -3.59 12.91
CA ILE A 66 21.52 -2.46 11.97
C ILE A 66 21.00 -1.13 12.54
N GLY A 67 20.38 -1.18 13.75
CA GLY A 67 19.88 0.01 14.43
C GLY A 67 18.45 0.39 14.06
N PRO A 68 17.88 1.38 14.76
CA PRO A 68 16.45 1.72 14.67
C PRO A 68 16.06 2.35 13.33
N MET A 69 17.00 2.90 12.58
CA MET A 69 16.75 3.49 11.25
C MET A 69 16.73 2.44 10.13
N GLY A 70 17.12 1.20 10.42
CA GLY A 70 17.20 0.14 9.43
C GLY A 70 18.42 0.24 8.53
N ASP A 71 18.35 -0.34 7.35
CA ASP A 71 19.40 -0.37 6.33
C ASP A 71 19.45 0.96 5.57
N GLU A 72 20.57 1.68 5.66
CA GLU A 72 20.74 3.00 5.03
C GLU A 72 20.80 2.93 3.50
N SER A 73 21.35 1.84 2.95
CA SER A 73 21.34 1.63 1.50
C SER A 73 19.91 1.44 0.99
N PHE A 74 19.12 0.61 1.68
CA PHE A 74 17.70 0.44 1.41
C PHE A 74 16.95 1.78 1.49
N ASN A 75 17.15 2.55 2.58
CA ASN A 75 16.48 3.83 2.78
C ASN A 75 16.73 4.79 1.61
N THR A 76 18.00 4.93 1.19
CA THR A 76 18.38 5.80 0.08
C THR A 76 17.80 5.33 -1.25
N LEU A 77 17.90 4.03 -1.54
CA LEU A 77 17.46 3.48 -2.82
C LEU A 77 15.95 3.49 -2.99
N VAL A 78 15.19 3.21 -1.92
CA VAL A 78 13.72 3.27 -1.96
C VAL A 78 13.25 4.72 -2.04
N GLN A 79 13.91 5.65 -1.34
CA GLN A 79 13.62 7.09 -1.51
C GLN A 79 13.83 7.51 -2.97
N ASN A 80 14.96 7.14 -3.57
CA ASN A 80 15.26 7.48 -4.97
C ASN A 80 14.27 6.81 -5.94
N LEU A 81 13.87 5.55 -5.70
CA LEU A 81 12.87 4.87 -6.53
C LEU A 81 11.52 5.58 -6.53
N LEU A 82 11.07 6.04 -5.36
CA LEU A 82 9.78 6.73 -5.22
C LEU A 82 9.83 8.15 -5.76
N LEU A 83 10.89 8.89 -5.43
CA LEU A 83 11.05 10.31 -5.71
C LEU A 83 11.99 10.59 -6.88
N ASP A 84 12.11 9.65 -7.82
CA ASP A 84 12.93 9.83 -9.02
C ASP A 84 12.47 11.06 -9.82
N GLY A 85 13.42 11.95 -10.14
CA GLY A 85 13.14 13.20 -10.84
C GLY A 85 12.47 14.31 -10.02
N CYS A 86 12.12 14.07 -8.74
CA CYS A 86 11.49 15.07 -7.89
C CYS A 86 12.49 16.01 -7.22
N GLU A 87 12.19 17.30 -7.19
CA GLU A 87 12.92 18.29 -6.38
C GLU A 87 12.78 18.00 -4.87
N ALA A 88 11.61 17.49 -4.46
CA ALA A 88 11.29 17.08 -3.11
C ALA A 88 12.26 16.02 -2.55
N ASN A 89 12.89 15.21 -3.43
CA ASN A 89 13.90 14.22 -3.01
C ASN A 89 15.05 14.83 -2.21
N SER A 90 15.49 16.04 -2.56
CA SER A 90 16.58 16.75 -1.88
C SER A 90 16.26 17.16 -0.44
N ARG A 91 14.99 17.20 -0.05
CA ARG A 91 14.48 17.56 1.28
C ARG A 91 13.66 16.44 1.94
N ALA A 92 13.86 15.21 1.48
CA ALA A 92 13.25 14.00 2.03
C ALA A 92 14.23 13.25 2.96
N SER A 93 13.66 12.49 3.88
CA SER A 93 14.43 11.61 4.77
C SER A 93 13.63 10.34 5.08
N THR A 94 14.28 9.19 4.95
CA THR A 94 13.65 7.88 4.95
C THR A 94 14.12 7.02 6.11
N ILE A 95 13.22 6.21 6.66
CA ILE A 95 13.50 5.18 7.65
C ILE A 95 12.83 3.87 7.24
N GLN A 96 13.56 2.76 7.34
CA GLN A 96 13.01 1.44 7.12
C GLN A 96 12.00 1.05 8.21
N THR A 97 10.93 0.34 7.81
CA THR A 97 9.86 -0.11 8.70
C THR A 97 9.45 -1.56 8.44
N PRO A 98 8.77 -2.22 9.39
CA PRO A 98 8.17 -3.54 9.17
C PRO A 98 6.96 -3.49 8.21
N GLY A 99 7.24 -3.31 6.90
CA GLY A 99 6.24 -3.12 5.86
C GLY A 99 5.52 -1.77 5.94
N ALA A 100 4.56 -1.53 5.02
CA ALA A 100 3.77 -0.29 5.02
C ALA A 100 2.94 -0.12 6.31
N SER A 101 2.44 -1.20 6.92
CA SER A 101 1.69 -1.08 8.18
C SER A 101 2.55 -0.48 9.29
N GLY A 102 3.84 -0.84 9.35
CA GLY A 102 4.81 -0.22 10.24
C GLY A 102 5.07 1.26 9.89
N ALA A 103 5.14 1.58 8.59
CA ALA A 103 5.31 2.95 8.12
C ALA A 103 4.10 3.83 8.46
N LEU A 104 2.89 3.35 8.13
CA LEU A 104 1.63 4.03 8.46
C LEU A 104 1.52 4.33 9.97
N ARG A 105 1.81 3.31 10.81
CA ARG A 105 1.76 3.49 12.26
C ARG A 105 2.82 4.49 12.75
N MET A 106 4.04 4.40 12.27
CA MET A 106 5.13 5.30 12.66
C MET A 106 4.83 6.74 12.27
N LEU A 107 4.30 6.96 11.05
CA LEU A 107 3.92 8.29 10.59
C LEU A 107 2.69 8.83 11.35
N ALA A 108 1.74 7.97 11.72
CA ALA A 108 0.62 8.35 12.58
C ALA A 108 1.09 8.78 13.98
N ASP A 109 2.02 8.05 14.59
CA ASP A 109 2.62 8.42 15.88
C ASP A 109 3.44 9.72 15.77
N LEU A 110 4.11 9.95 14.63
CA LEU A 110 4.82 11.21 14.36
C LEU A 110 3.85 12.40 14.24
N ILE A 111 2.74 12.23 13.51
CA ILE A 111 1.67 13.24 13.41
C ILE A 111 1.12 13.56 14.80
N TYR A 112 0.78 12.54 15.58
CA TYR A 112 0.25 12.72 16.95
C TYR A 112 1.27 13.45 17.84
N THR A 113 2.56 13.12 17.73
CA THR A 113 3.63 13.79 18.49
C THR A 113 3.74 15.27 18.13
N ALA A 114 3.66 15.60 16.84
CA ALA A 114 3.79 16.97 16.35
C ALA A 114 2.52 17.79 16.50
N ARG A 115 1.35 17.17 16.25
CA ARG A 115 0.02 17.83 16.26
C ARG A 115 -1.06 16.86 16.78
N PRO A 116 -1.20 16.67 18.09
CA PRO A 116 -2.10 15.65 18.69
C PRO A 116 -3.59 15.83 18.36
N ASN A 117 -3.99 17.04 17.94
CA ASN A 117 -5.37 17.35 17.56
C ASN A 117 -5.62 17.29 16.04
N SER A 118 -4.72 16.68 15.29
CA SER A 118 -4.90 16.50 13.84
C SER A 118 -6.02 15.49 13.56
N LYS A 119 -6.78 15.76 12.49
CA LYS A 119 -7.74 14.83 11.90
C LYS A 119 -7.13 14.22 10.66
N VAL A 120 -7.24 12.90 10.54
CA VAL A 120 -6.80 12.17 9.35
C VAL A 120 -8.00 11.83 8.51
N TRP A 121 -8.01 12.32 7.29
CA TRP A 121 -9.06 12.09 6.31
C TRP A 121 -8.65 10.93 5.40
N ILE A 122 -9.43 9.86 5.39
CA ILE A 122 -9.22 8.67 4.55
C ILE A 122 -10.33 8.55 3.52
N SER A 123 -10.07 7.86 2.41
CA SER A 123 -11.09 7.58 1.40
C SER A 123 -12.18 6.64 1.92
N ASP A 124 -13.40 6.77 1.39
CA ASP A 124 -14.48 5.80 1.58
C ASP A 124 -14.85 5.21 0.22
N PRO A 125 -14.61 3.89 0.01
CA PRO A 125 -13.87 2.95 0.87
C PRO A 125 -12.37 3.22 0.93
N SER A 126 -11.67 2.59 1.89
CA SER A 126 -10.21 2.69 2.06
C SER A 126 -9.61 1.33 2.45
N TYR A 127 -8.28 1.24 2.45
CA TYR A 127 -7.60 0.07 3.02
C TYR A 127 -8.02 -0.13 4.48
N ILE A 128 -8.52 -1.32 4.78
CA ILE A 128 -9.18 -1.65 6.06
C ILE A 128 -8.35 -1.29 7.31
N ASN A 129 -7.01 -1.32 7.20
CA ASN A 129 -6.14 -0.98 8.32
C ASN A 129 -5.82 0.51 8.45
N HIS A 130 -6.22 1.39 7.52
CA HIS A 130 -5.96 2.83 7.69
C HIS A 130 -6.62 3.35 8.96
N ARG A 131 -7.93 3.17 9.11
CA ARG A 131 -8.67 3.64 10.29
C ARG A 131 -8.09 3.12 11.60
N PRO A 132 -7.98 1.78 11.84
CA PRO A 132 -7.51 1.29 13.13
C PRO A 132 -6.05 1.68 13.43
N ILE A 133 -5.19 1.85 12.43
CA ILE A 133 -3.81 2.33 12.65
C ILE A 133 -3.82 3.77 13.16
N MET A 134 -4.58 4.67 12.52
CA MET A 134 -4.66 6.09 12.90
C MET A 134 -5.32 6.27 14.27
N GLU A 135 -6.45 5.60 14.51
CA GLU A 135 -7.15 5.65 15.82
C GLU A 135 -6.28 5.10 16.95
N LYS A 136 -5.53 4.01 16.71
CA LYS A 136 -4.61 3.46 17.73
C LYS A 136 -3.39 4.33 17.99
N ALA A 137 -3.06 5.26 17.09
CA ALA A 137 -2.09 6.32 17.34
C ALA A 137 -2.68 7.51 18.11
N GLY A 138 -4.00 7.53 18.36
CA GLY A 138 -4.70 8.59 19.08
C GLY A 138 -5.24 9.70 18.18
N LEU A 139 -5.24 9.52 16.86
CA LEU A 139 -5.73 10.49 15.89
C LEU A 139 -7.24 10.31 15.62
N GLU A 140 -7.95 11.40 15.42
CA GLU A 140 -9.34 11.39 14.93
C GLU A 140 -9.34 11.05 13.45
N VAL A 141 -10.21 10.10 13.02
CA VAL A 141 -10.32 9.69 11.63
C VAL A 141 -11.65 10.13 11.05
N CYS A 142 -11.58 10.88 9.96
CA CYS A 142 -12.70 11.29 9.12
C CYS A 142 -12.63 10.61 7.76
N GLU A 143 -13.74 10.64 7.01
CA GLU A 143 -13.82 10.03 5.68
C GLU A 143 -14.20 11.07 4.63
N TYR A 144 -13.68 10.85 3.42
CA TYR A 144 -14.13 11.57 2.24
C TYR A 144 -14.63 10.58 1.18
N PRO A 145 -15.71 10.94 0.44
CA PRO A 145 -16.21 10.08 -0.63
C PRO A 145 -15.14 9.89 -1.71
N TYR A 146 -14.99 8.67 -2.18
CA TYR A 146 -13.98 8.35 -3.18
C TYR A 146 -14.56 7.65 -4.40
N PHE A 147 -15.39 6.62 -4.21
CA PHE A 147 -15.81 5.74 -5.27
C PHE A 147 -17.31 5.73 -5.45
N ASP A 148 -17.78 5.96 -6.67
CA ASP A 148 -19.19 5.88 -7.02
C ASP A 148 -19.55 4.46 -7.48
N LEU A 149 -20.44 3.80 -6.74
CA LEU A 149 -20.89 2.44 -7.00
C LEU A 149 -21.74 2.30 -8.25
N GLU A 150 -22.39 3.36 -8.72
CA GLU A 150 -23.23 3.33 -9.93
C GLU A 150 -22.37 3.46 -11.18
N THR A 151 -21.50 4.48 -11.21
CA THR A 151 -20.62 4.76 -12.37
C THR A 151 -19.37 3.88 -12.40
N LYS A 152 -19.01 3.24 -11.27
CA LYS A 152 -17.77 2.44 -11.10
C LYS A 152 -16.49 3.25 -11.34
N GLN A 153 -16.53 4.51 -10.94
CA GLN A 153 -15.42 5.45 -11.10
C GLN A 153 -15.17 6.24 -9.82
N VAL A 154 -14.04 6.91 -9.75
CA VAL A 154 -13.77 7.85 -8.66
C VAL A 154 -14.71 9.04 -8.78
N ASP A 155 -15.45 9.37 -7.72
CA ASP A 155 -16.21 10.63 -7.65
C ASP A 155 -15.29 11.77 -7.20
N GLU A 156 -14.42 12.20 -8.12
CA GLU A 156 -13.49 13.30 -7.85
C GLU A 156 -14.21 14.59 -7.43
N ASN A 157 -15.42 14.81 -7.92
CA ASN A 157 -16.19 16.02 -7.57
C ASN A 157 -16.66 15.97 -6.11
N ALA A 158 -17.19 14.84 -5.65
CA ALA A 158 -17.58 14.69 -4.24
C ALA A 158 -16.37 14.74 -3.32
N MET A 159 -15.29 14.06 -3.70
CA MET A 159 -14.00 14.09 -2.99
C MET A 159 -13.49 15.53 -2.84
N MET A 160 -13.42 16.31 -3.92
CA MET A 160 -12.89 17.67 -3.89
C MET A 160 -13.73 18.61 -3.03
N ARG A 161 -15.07 18.47 -3.01
CA ARG A 161 -15.93 19.25 -2.09
C ARG A 161 -15.54 19.10 -0.63
N VAL A 162 -15.09 17.90 -0.22
CA VAL A 162 -14.61 17.67 1.15
C VAL A 162 -13.19 18.24 1.31
N ILE A 163 -12.28 17.95 0.38
CA ILE A 163 -10.88 18.42 0.46
C ILE A 163 -10.78 19.95 0.48
N GLU A 164 -11.68 20.66 -0.18
CA GLU A 164 -11.75 22.13 -0.13
C GLU A 164 -11.99 22.68 1.28
N THR A 165 -12.55 21.90 2.18
CA THR A 165 -12.82 22.29 3.58
C THR A 165 -11.65 22.03 4.53
N LEU A 166 -10.65 21.25 4.10
CA LEU A 166 -9.50 20.88 4.94
C LEU A 166 -8.62 22.09 5.22
N GLY A 167 -8.00 22.11 6.39
CA GLY A 167 -7.12 23.18 6.84
C GLY A 167 -5.86 22.65 7.54
N LYS A 168 -5.13 23.54 8.19
CA LYS A 168 -3.78 23.27 8.76
C LYS A 168 -3.70 22.12 9.76
N ASN A 169 -4.82 21.75 10.39
CA ASN A 169 -4.86 20.65 11.35
C ASN A 169 -5.28 19.33 10.72
N ASP A 170 -5.55 19.33 9.42
CA ASP A 170 -6.00 18.16 8.71
C ASP A 170 -4.83 17.45 8.01
N VAL A 171 -4.91 16.14 7.94
CA VAL A 171 -4.02 15.27 7.18
C VAL A 171 -4.87 14.54 6.15
N LEU A 172 -4.54 14.69 4.88
CA LEU A 172 -5.22 13.99 3.79
C LEU A 172 -4.43 12.74 3.43
N LEU A 173 -4.95 11.56 3.78
CA LEU A 173 -4.37 10.29 3.39
C LEU A 173 -4.96 9.85 2.07
N VAL A 174 -4.09 9.65 1.07
CA VAL A 174 -4.43 9.20 -0.28
C VAL A 174 -3.58 8.00 -0.69
N HIS A 175 -4.12 7.11 -1.51
CA HIS A 175 -3.31 6.06 -2.15
C HIS A 175 -2.54 6.68 -3.32
N GLY A 176 -1.25 6.35 -3.43
CA GLY A 176 -0.39 6.87 -4.50
C GLY A 176 -0.73 6.29 -5.87
N CYS A 177 -1.11 5.02 -5.91
CA CYS A 177 -1.58 4.30 -7.09
C CYS A 177 -2.30 3.02 -6.67
N CYS A 178 -3.05 2.40 -7.58
CA CYS A 178 -3.76 1.13 -7.40
C CYS A 178 -4.57 1.15 -6.09
N HIS A 179 -5.51 2.07 -6.01
CA HIS A 179 -6.30 2.31 -4.80
C HIS A 179 -6.91 1.02 -4.24
N ASN A 180 -6.64 0.72 -2.99
CA ASN A 180 -7.21 -0.42 -2.28
C ASN A 180 -8.43 0.04 -1.44
N PRO A 181 -9.67 -0.46 -1.72
CA PRO A 181 -9.96 -1.70 -2.47
C PRO A 181 -10.45 -1.51 -3.91
N THR A 182 -10.60 -0.29 -4.44
CA THR A 182 -11.36 -0.04 -5.67
C THR A 182 -10.58 -0.32 -6.96
N GLY A 183 -9.25 -0.26 -6.94
CA GLY A 183 -8.41 -0.31 -8.14
C GLY A 183 -8.57 0.91 -9.06
N ALA A 184 -9.34 1.91 -8.66
CA ALA A 184 -9.58 3.12 -9.43
C ALA A 184 -8.71 4.27 -8.92
N ASP A 185 -7.90 4.83 -9.79
CA ASP A 185 -6.91 5.86 -9.44
C ASP A 185 -7.38 7.27 -9.79
N LEU A 186 -6.79 8.25 -9.12
CA LEU A 186 -7.04 9.67 -9.35
C LEU A 186 -6.51 10.10 -10.72
N SER A 187 -7.25 10.99 -11.40
CA SER A 187 -6.75 11.67 -12.58
C SER A 187 -5.60 12.63 -12.24
N MET A 188 -4.77 12.99 -13.24
CA MET A 188 -3.76 14.04 -13.03
C MET A 188 -4.37 15.36 -12.61
N GLN A 189 -5.54 15.70 -13.13
CA GLN A 189 -6.29 16.92 -12.75
C GLN A 189 -6.67 16.90 -11.26
N ALA A 190 -7.04 15.72 -10.73
CA ALA A 190 -7.31 15.57 -9.30
C ALA A 190 -6.04 15.77 -8.46
N TRP A 191 -4.89 15.20 -8.86
CA TRP A 191 -3.61 15.43 -8.19
C TRP A 191 -3.20 16.91 -8.19
N GLU A 192 -3.36 17.60 -9.34
CA GLU A 192 -3.10 19.04 -9.47
C GLU A 192 -3.99 19.87 -8.54
N LYS A 193 -5.27 19.51 -8.46
CA LYS A 193 -6.24 20.19 -7.59
C LYS A 193 -5.93 19.97 -6.11
N ILE A 194 -5.56 18.74 -5.72
CA ILE A 194 -5.13 18.42 -4.35
C ILE A 194 -3.89 19.25 -3.98
N ALA A 195 -2.91 19.34 -4.87
CA ALA A 195 -1.70 20.14 -4.64
C ALA A 195 -2.03 21.64 -4.42
N GLN A 196 -2.87 22.22 -5.28
CA GLN A 196 -3.32 23.60 -5.14
C GLN A 196 -4.05 23.84 -3.80
N LEU A 197 -4.92 22.91 -3.41
CA LEU A 197 -5.67 23.00 -2.15
C LEU A 197 -4.74 22.84 -0.94
N ALA A 198 -3.77 21.93 -1.00
CA ALA A 198 -2.77 21.76 0.07
C ALA A 198 -1.93 23.01 0.27
N GLN A 199 -1.45 23.64 -0.83
CA GLN A 199 -0.73 24.91 -0.76
C GLN A 199 -1.60 26.04 -0.18
N LYS A 200 -2.87 26.13 -0.60
CA LYS A 200 -3.77 27.19 -0.18
C LYS A 200 -4.23 27.05 1.27
N ASN A 201 -4.62 25.85 1.67
CA ASN A 201 -5.28 25.59 2.95
C ASN A 201 -4.33 25.09 4.04
N GLY A 202 -3.17 24.54 3.65
CA GLY A 202 -2.09 24.10 4.55
C GLY A 202 -2.33 22.75 5.22
N PHE A 203 -3.23 21.90 4.71
CA PHE A 203 -3.33 20.52 5.18
C PHE A 203 -2.12 19.69 4.74
N LEU A 204 -1.79 18.63 5.50
CA LEU A 204 -0.64 17.78 5.25
C LEU A 204 -1.04 16.60 4.34
N PRO A 205 -0.47 16.45 3.14
CA PRO A 205 -0.61 15.24 2.34
C PRO A 205 0.11 14.06 2.97
N PHE A 206 -0.57 12.90 3.05
CA PHE A 206 -0.02 11.62 3.45
C PHE A 206 -0.34 10.59 2.37
N ILE A 207 0.68 10.09 1.69
CA ILE A 207 0.55 9.21 0.53
C ILE A 207 0.91 7.78 0.93
N ASP A 208 0.02 6.82 0.68
CA ASP A 208 0.30 5.39 0.86
C ASP A 208 0.60 4.73 -0.49
N VAL A 209 1.84 4.24 -0.65
CA VAL A 209 2.35 3.66 -1.91
C VAL A 209 2.68 2.19 -1.70
N ALA A 210 1.71 1.31 -1.88
CA ALA A 210 1.91 -0.11 -1.69
C ALA A 210 2.12 -0.89 -3.01
N TYR A 211 1.81 -0.29 -4.17
CA TYR A 211 1.63 -1.02 -5.43
C TYR A 211 2.38 -0.41 -6.63
N GLN A 212 3.33 0.49 -6.42
CA GLN A 212 4.08 1.12 -7.52
C GLN A 212 4.70 0.09 -8.47
N GLY A 213 4.43 0.24 -9.76
CA GLY A 213 4.85 -0.66 -10.83
C GLY A 213 3.84 -1.76 -11.17
N LEU A 214 2.66 -1.79 -10.51
CA LEU A 214 1.65 -2.83 -10.73
C LEU A 214 0.38 -2.32 -11.44
N GLY A 215 0.16 -1.02 -11.51
CA GLY A 215 -0.93 -0.39 -12.26
C GLY A 215 -0.57 -0.25 -13.75
N GLY A 216 0.41 0.55 -14.03
CA GLY A 216 0.98 0.76 -15.35
C GLY A 216 2.44 0.33 -15.39
N ASP A 217 3.32 1.26 -15.04
CA ASP A 217 4.73 1.02 -14.78
C ASP A 217 5.20 1.86 -13.57
N LEU A 218 6.49 1.79 -13.24
CA LEU A 218 7.04 2.47 -12.06
C LEU A 218 6.86 3.98 -12.11
N ASP A 219 6.92 4.59 -13.28
CA ASP A 219 6.86 6.04 -13.46
C ASP A 219 5.44 6.54 -13.64
N GLU A 220 4.61 5.84 -14.41
CA GLU A 220 3.19 6.19 -14.55
C GLU A 220 2.46 6.10 -13.21
N ASP A 221 2.71 5.03 -12.42
CA ASP A 221 2.11 4.86 -11.09
C ASP A 221 2.58 5.93 -10.09
N ALA A 222 3.76 6.52 -10.31
CA ALA A 222 4.32 7.54 -9.44
C ALA A 222 3.96 8.97 -9.84
N LYS A 223 3.51 9.19 -11.06
CA LYS A 223 3.35 10.52 -11.68
C LYS A 223 2.51 11.49 -10.83
N GLY A 224 1.38 11.01 -10.32
CA GLY A 224 0.46 11.86 -9.55
C GLY A 224 1.04 12.29 -8.21
N PHE A 225 1.53 11.35 -7.41
CA PHE A 225 2.09 11.71 -6.12
C PHE A 225 3.44 12.44 -6.22
N ARG A 226 4.26 12.16 -7.24
CA ARG A 226 5.49 12.93 -7.51
C ARG A 226 5.17 14.38 -7.80
N TYR A 227 4.15 14.65 -8.64
CA TYR A 227 3.68 16.01 -8.86
C TYR A 227 3.26 16.68 -7.55
N LEU A 228 2.43 16.00 -6.74
CA LEU A 228 1.95 16.57 -5.47
C LEU A 228 3.09 16.96 -4.54
N VAL A 229 4.07 16.07 -4.31
CA VAL A 229 5.15 16.32 -3.36
C VAL A 229 6.09 17.45 -3.79
N ASP A 230 6.22 17.69 -5.09
CA ASP A 230 7.00 18.82 -5.61
C ASP A 230 6.28 20.16 -5.46
N GLN A 231 4.95 20.15 -5.32
CA GLN A 231 4.16 21.37 -5.17
C GLN A 231 3.94 21.77 -3.71
N VAL A 232 4.21 20.91 -2.73
CA VAL A 232 3.93 21.19 -1.31
C VAL A 232 5.22 21.31 -0.50
N GLU A 233 5.16 22.05 0.62
CA GLU A 233 6.31 22.21 1.51
C GLU A 233 6.60 20.95 2.32
N GLU A 234 5.54 20.25 2.77
CA GLU A 234 5.63 19.07 3.63
C GLU A 234 4.72 17.96 3.10
N ALA A 235 5.20 16.74 3.14
CA ALA A 235 4.41 15.54 2.85
C ALA A 235 4.95 14.32 3.59
N LEU A 236 4.09 13.31 3.76
CA LEU A 236 4.46 12.01 4.32
C LEU A 236 4.19 10.92 3.29
N ILE A 237 5.09 9.92 3.22
CA ILE A 237 4.87 8.75 2.35
C ILE A 237 5.09 7.47 3.16
N SER A 238 4.12 6.56 3.12
CA SER A 238 4.31 5.15 3.50
C SER A 238 4.51 4.30 2.26
N THR A 239 5.44 3.34 2.30
CA THR A 239 5.66 2.44 1.17
C THR A 239 5.96 1.02 1.61
N SER A 240 5.76 0.07 0.68
CA SER A 240 5.94 -1.36 0.90
C SER A 240 6.65 -2.03 -0.27
N SER A 241 7.60 -2.90 0.03
CA SER A 241 8.18 -3.83 -0.93
C SER A 241 7.45 -5.20 -0.96
N SER A 242 6.29 -5.31 -0.29
CA SER A 242 5.56 -6.58 -0.19
C SER A 242 5.02 -7.05 -1.55
N LYS A 243 4.58 -6.13 -2.42
CA LYS A 243 3.93 -6.48 -3.69
C LYS A 243 4.90 -6.39 -4.85
N ASN A 244 5.48 -5.24 -5.10
CA ASN A 244 6.35 -5.00 -6.25
C ASN A 244 7.70 -5.75 -6.21
N PHE A 245 8.13 -6.25 -5.05
CA PHE A 245 9.24 -7.20 -4.91
C PHE A 245 8.77 -8.61 -4.50
N GLY A 246 7.46 -8.84 -4.29
CA GLY A 246 6.95 -10.12 -3.84
C GLY A 246 7.42 -10.55 -2.44
N LEU A 247 7.83 -9.60 -1.59
CA LEU A 247 8.43 -9.83 -0.26
C LEU A 247 7.39 -9.80 0.87
N TYR A 248 6.23 -10.40 0.67
CA TYR A 248 5.08 -10.32 1.59
C TYR A 248 5.41 -10.66 3.05
N LYS A 249 6.16 -11.75 3.26
CA LYS A 249 6.52 -12.26 4.61
C LYS A 249 7.75 -11.58 5.21
N GLU A 250 8.58 -10.90 4.41
CA GLU A 250 9.82 -10.27 4.88
C GLU A 250 9.57 -8.98 5.64
N ARG A 251 8.34 -8.46 5.57
CA ARG A 251 7.91 -7.24 6.28
C ARG A 251 8.83 -6.05 6.00
N THR A 252 9.02 -5.72 4.75
CA THR A 252 9.91 -4.65 4.27
C THR A 252 9.09 -3.48 3.74
N GLY A 253 9.35 -2.29 4.24
CA GLY A 253 8.73 -1.04 3.84
C GLY A 253 9.51 0.15 4.38
N ALA A 254 9.05 1.35 4.10
CA ALA A 254 9.68 2.58 4.55
C ALA A 254 8.66 3.68 4.85
N ALA A 255 9.01 4.54 5.80
CA ALA A 255 8.35 5.81 6.07
C ALA A 255 9.26 6.95 5.61
N ILE A 256 8.70 7.88 4.83
CA ILE A 256 9.43 9.03 4.28
C ILE A 256 8.76 10.30 4.79
N VAL A 257 9.57 11.21 5.30
CA VAL A 257 9.18 12.58 5.63
C VAL A 257 9.81 13.52 4.62
N ILE A 258 8.99 14.35 4.00
CA ILE A 258 9.41 15.47 3.16
C ILE A 258 9.14 16.72 3.98
N GLY A 259 10.19 17.48 4.29
CA GLY A 259 10.11 18.74 5.04
C GLY A 259 10.23 19.94 4.12
N LYS A 260 10.05 21.15 4.66
CA LYS A 260 10.40 22.39 3.97
C LYS A 260 11.89 22.45 3.65
N THR A 261 12.67 21.88 4.54
CA THR A 261 14.12 21.74 4.44
C THR A 261 14.55 20.32 4.76
N LEU A 262 15.72 19.90 4.29
CA LEU A 262 16.33 18.63 4.65
C LEU A 262 16.52 18.50 6.17
N GLN A 263 16.85 19.60 6.86
CA GLN A 263 17.05 19.60 8.32
C GLN A 263 15.75 19.22 9.05
N GLU A 264 14.59 19.73 8.62
CA GLU A 264 13.28 19.36 9.20
C GLU A 264 12.94 17.91 8.92
N ALA A 265 13.19 17.42 7.71
CA ALA A 265 12.99 15.99 7.38
C ALA A 265 13.90 15.08 8.23
N GLN A 266 15.16 15.46 8.46
CA GLN A 266 16.09 14.73 9.33
C GLN A 266 15.65 14.76 10.80
N LEU A 267 15.07 15.86 11.27
CA LEU A 267 14.48 15.94 12.61
C LEU A 267 13.31 14.97 12.73
N GLY A 268 12.40 14.95 11.73
CA GLY A 268 11.31 13.97 11.65
C GLY A 268 11.83 12.53 11.69
N ARG A 269 12.88 12.22 10.91
CA ARG A 269 13.54 10.91 10.92
C ARG A 269 14.11 10.55 12.29
N THR A 270 14.67 11.51 13.02
CA THR A 270 15.18 11.28 14.38
C THR A 270 14.06 10.91 15.35
N HIS A 271 12.91 11.58 15.29
CA HIS A 271 11.73 11.20 16.06
C HIS A 271 11.23 9.81 15.70
N MET A 272 11.15 9.49 14.40
CA MET A 272 10.78 8.15 13.94
C MET A 272 11.73 7.06 14.44
N ALA A 273 13.04 7.33 14.53
CA ALA A 273 14.02 6.41 15.10
C ALA A 273 13.76 6.14 16.60
N GLN A 274 13.34 7.15 17.36
CA GLN A 274 12.92 6.96 18.76
C GLN A 274 11.66 6.13 18.87
N LEU A 275 10.66 6.35 18.01
CA LEU A 275 9.44 5.55 17.93
C LEU A 275 9.76 4.08 17.58
N SER A 276 10.62 3.85 16.58
CA SER A 276 11.14 2.53 16.23
C SER A 276 11.80 1.84 17.44
N ARG A 277 12.69 2.58 18.12
CA ARG A 277 13.41 2.06 19.29
C ARG A 277 12.47 1.63 20.41
N GLY A 278 11.40 2.37 20.64
CA GLY A 278 10.40 2.09 21.68
C GLY A 278 9.38 0.99 21.31
N SER A 279 9.23 0.69 20.01
CA SER A 279 8.22 -0.23 19.48
C SER A 279 8.78 -1.62 19.19
N TYR A 280 9.71 -1.72 18.25
CA TYR A 280 10.30 -2.99 17.78
C TYR A 280 11.84 -2.97 17.76
N SER A 281 12.47 -1.93 18.29
CA SER A 281 13.92 -1.73 18.42
C SER A 281 14.63 -1.48 17.08
N MET A 282 14.46 -2.33 16.08
CA MET A 282 14.92 -2.20 14.70
C MET A 282 14.04 -3.03 13.76
N PRO A 283 13.91 -2.65 12.49
CA PRO A 283 13.15 -3.45 11.52
C PRO A 283 13.91 -4.72 11.12
N PRO A 284 13.21 -5.75 10.53
CA PRO A 284 13.84 -6.94 9.97
C PRO A 284 14.79 -6.58 8.82
N ALA A 285 16.05 -7.07 8.87
CA ALA A 285 17.08 -6.65 7.92
C ALA A 285 17.01 -7.34 6.56
N HIS A 286 16.63 -8.64 6.52
CA HIS A 286 16.83 -9.48 5.33
C HIS A 286 16.10 -8.97 4.07
N GLY A 287 14.85 -8.61 4.19
CA GLY A 287 14.09 -8.09 3.05
C GLY A 287 14.64 -6.76 2.53
N ALA A 288 15.11 -5.87 3.42
CA ALA A 288 15.75 -4.63 3.02
C ALA A 288 17.06 -4.86 2.28
N SER A 289 17.87 -5.81 2.76
CA SER A 289 19.12 -6.21 2.08
C SER A 289 18.85 -6.76 0.68
N ILE A 290 17.76 -7.53 0.47
CA ILE A 290 17.36 -8.03 -0.86
C ILE A 290 17.03 -6.86 -1.78
N VAL A 291 16.17 -5.93 -1.34
CA VAL A 291 15.77 -4.77 -2.14
C VAL A 291 16.98 -3.88 -2.45
N ALA A 292 17.82 -3.59 -1.45
CA ALA A 292 19.04 -2.82 -1.65
C ALA A 292 20.00 -3.50 -2.65
N LYS A 293 20.16 -4.84 -2.56
CA LYS A 293 20.99 -5.58 -3.50
C LYS A 293 20.44 -5.51 -4.92
N ILE A 294 19.12 -5.63 -5.10
CA ILE A 294 18.50 -5.52 -6.44
C ILE A 294 18.71 -4.12 -6.99
N LEU A 295 18.37 -3.08 -6.24
CA LEU A 295 18.41 -1.69 -6.73
C LEU A 295 19.83 -1.13 -6.89
N ASN A 296 20.86 -1.73 -6.28
CA ASN A 296 22.27 -1.39 -6.47
C ASN A 296 22.96 -2.16 -7.60
N ASP A 297 22.26 -3.05 -8.29
CA ASP A 297 22.83 -3.92 -9.31
C ASP A 297 22.00 -3.78 -10.58
N ASP A 298 22.57 -3.18 -11.61
CA ASP A 298 21.85 -2.89 -12.87
C ASP A 298 21.24 -4.14 -13.52
N THR A 299 21.94 -5.27 -13.43
CA THR A 299 21.44 -6.55 -13.97
C THR A 299 20.22 -7.06 -13.20
N LEU A 300 20.31 -7.04 -11.86
CA LEU A 300 19.19 -7.45 -11.02
C LEU A 300 18.01 -6.47 -11.10
N THR A 301 18.30 -5.16 -11.24
CA THR A 301 17.27 -4.13 -11.44
C THR A 301 16.52 -4.35 -12.76
N GLN A 302 17.22 -4.65 -13.86
CA GLN A 302 16.57 -4.94 -15.14
C GLN A 302 15.77 -6.25 -15.08
N GLU A 303 16.32 -7.29 -14.45
CA GLU A 303 15.61 -8.55 -14.22
C GLU A 303 14.32 -8.31 -13.42
N TRP A 304 14.41 -7.56 -12.32
CA TRP A 304 13.25 -7.20 -11.49
C TRP A 304 12.20 -6.39 -12.26
N LYS A 305 12.62 -5.34 -13.00
CA LYS A 305 11.70 -4.55 -13.83
C LYS A 305 11.02 -5.39 -14.90
N SER A 306 11.75 -6.32 -15.53
CA SER A 306 11.18 -7.25 -16.50
C SER A 306 10.13 -8.16 -15.85
N GLU A 307 10.44 -8.75 -14.70
CA GLU A 307 9.51 -9.59 -13.97
C GLU A 307 8.30 -8.81 -13.46
N LEU A 308 8.47 -7.55 -13.05
CA LEU A 308 7.38 -6.69 -12.61
C LEU A 308 6.39 -6.38 -13.76
N ASN A 309 6.91 -6.24 -14.99
CA ASN A 309 6.10 -5.96 -16.18
C ASN A 309 5.52 -7.21 -16.85
N ASP A 310 6.12 -8.39 -16.66
CA ASP A 310 5.84 -9.61 -17.43
C ASP A 310 4.99 -10.68 -16.71
N PRO A 311 4.93 -10.78 -15.36
CA PRO A 311 4.18 -11.86 -14.69
C PRO A 311 2.66 -11.70 -14.83
N PHE A 312 2.24 -10.56 -15.32
CA PHE A 312 0.83 -10.27 -15.53
C PHE A 312 0.55 -10.29 -17.05
N PRO A 313 0.00 -11.37 -17.62
CA PRO A 313 -0.49 -11.31 -18.98
C PRO A 313 -1.44 -10.11 -19.05
N LYS A 314 -1.05 -9.09 -19.84
CA LYS A 314 -1.88 -7.91 -20.07
C LYS A 314 -3.24 -8.41 -20.52
N ALA A 315 -4.31 -8.02 -19.82
CA ALA A 315 -5.65 -8.34 -20.25
C ALA A 315 -5.79 -7.92 -21.71
N THR A 316 -6.14 -8.85 -22.59
CA THR A 316 -6.27 -8.59 -24.02
C THR A 316 -7.37 -7.59 -24.33
N ASN A 317 -8.32 -7.44 -23.36
CA ASN A 317 -9.34 -6.41 -23.38
C ASN A 317 -9.63 -5.95 -21.93
N PRO A 318 -9.14 -4.78 -21.51
CA PRO A 318 -9.36 -4.26 -20.17
C PRO A 318 -10.84 -3.98 -19.83
N ASN A 319 -11.71 -4.03 -20.85
CA ASN A 319 -13.17 -3.86 -20.69
C ASN A 319 -13.94 -5.18 -20.72
N ASP A 320 -13.28 -6.30 -20.93
CA ASP A 320 -13.95 -7.62 -20.93
C ASP A 320 -13.89 -8.24 -19.54
N ILE A 321 -14.92 -7.94 -18.76
CA ILE A 321 -15.13 -8.50 -17.42
C ILE A 321 -15.30 -10.03 -17.40
N ASN A 322 -15.48 -10.67 -18.56
CA ASN A 322 -15.58 -12.11 -18.69
C ASN A 322 -14.26 -12.77 -19.09
N ASP A 323 -13.18 -11.99 -19.31
CA ASP A 323 -11.86 -12.53 -19.58
C ASP A 323 -11.30 -13.20 -18.29
N PRO A 324 -11.08 -14.54 -18.30
CA PRO A 324 -10.51 -15.24 -17.14
C PRO A 324 -9.15 -14.71 -16.71
N VAL A 325 -8.39 -14.11 -17.65
CA VAL A 325 -7.10 -13.49 -17.41
C VAL A 325 -7.29 -12.19 -16.63
N TYR A 326 -8.32 -11.41 -16.94
CA TYR A 326 -8.69 -10.21 -16.20
C TYR A 326 -8.95 -10.54 -14.72
N TYR A 327 -9.77 -11.55 -14.44
CA TYR A 327 -10.07 -11.98 -13.07
C TYR A 327 -8.84 -12.53 -12.34
N LYS A 328 -8.06 -13.37 -12.99
CA LYS A 328 -6.83 -13.92 -12.40
C LYS A 328 -5.83 -12.80 -12.09
N LYS A 329 -5.74 -11.80 -12.94
CA LYS A 329 -4.82 -10.68 -12.81
C LYS A 329 -5.22 -9.71 -11.70
N TYR A 330 -6.47 -9.28 -11.65
CA TYR A 330 -6.92 -8.22 -10.74
C TYR A 330 -7.46 -8.74 -9.42
N ALA A 331 -8.18 -9.86 -9.40
CA ALA A 331 -8.73 -10.43 -8.17
C ALA A 331 -7.66 -11.07 -7.29
N SER A 332 -6.62 -11.67 -7.86
CA SER A 332 -5.58 -12.33 -7.08
C SER A 332 -4.47 -11.41 -6.61
N SER A 333 -4.23 -10.28 -7.28
CA SER A 333 -3.05 -9.46 -7.01
C SER A 333 -3.31 -8.15 -6.28
N MET A 334 -4.47 -7.51 -6.44
CA MET A 334 -4.60 -6.12 -5.99
C MET A 334 -5.92 -5.74 -5.35
N VAL A 335 -6.99 -6.52 -5.53
CA VAL A 335 -8.32 -6.11 -5.09
C VAL A 335 -8.91 -7.15 -4.14
N PRO A 336 -9.12 -6.86 -2.85
CA PRO A 336 -9.96 -7.69 -1.98
C PRO A 336 -11.34 -7.85 -2.58
N LEU A 337 -12.00 -8.99 -2.32
CA LEU A 337 -13.33 -9.30 -2.86
C LEU A 337 -14.39 -8.24 -2.50
N GLU A 338 -14.19 -7.50 -1.43
CA GLU A 338 -14.99 -6.32 -1.06
C GLU A 338 -15.17 -5.34 -2.21
N ALA A 339 -14.10 -5.07 -2.95
CA ALA A 339 -14.19 -4.19 -4.09
C ALA A 339 -14.97 -4.81 -5.25
N TYR A 340 -14.95 -6.14 -5.40
CA TYR A 340 -15.75 -6.79 -6.44
C TYR A 340 -17.23 -6.76 -6.11
N THR A 341 -17.63 -6.97 -4.86
CA THR A 341 -19.03 -6.82 -4.43
C THR A 341 -19.50 -5.37 -4.50
N LEU A 342 -18.64 -4.44 -4.14
CA LEU A 342 -18.88 -3.01 -4.27
C LEU A 342 -18.89 -2.56 -5.76
N LEU A 343 -17.95 -3.07 -6.57
CA LEU A 343 -17.83 -2.72 -7.99
C LEU A 343 -18.92 -3.37 -8.87
N TYR A 344 -19.43 -4.55 -8.49
CA TYR A 344 -20.38 -5.31 -9.30
C TYR A 344 -21.56 -5.89 -8.47
N PRO A 345 -22.45 -5.05 -7.92
CA PRO A 345 -23.66 -5.54 -7.25
C PRO A 345 -24.48 -6.42 -8.20
N GLY A 346 -24.71 -7.67 -7.82
CA GLY A 346 -25.41 -8.65 -8.66
C GLY A 346 -24.51 -9.52 -9.55
N TRP A 347 -23.19 -9.38 -9.49
CA TRP A 347 -22.25 -10.25 -10.19
C TRP A 347 -22.45 -11.74 -9.86
N GLU A 348 -22.75 -12.07 -8.60
CA GLU A 348 -23.10 -13.43 -8.17
C GLU A 348 -24.29 -14.02 -8.95
N LYS A 349 -25.32 -13.22 -9.23
CA LYS A 349 -26.50 -13.65 -9.97
C LYS A 349 -26.20 -13.91 -11.45
N GLN A 350 -25.31 -13.14 -12.07
CA GLN A 350 -24.99 -13.30 -13.50
C GLN A 350 -24.10 -14.53 -13.77
N ASN A 351 -23.18 -14.86 -12.85
CA ASN A 351 -22.32 -16.03 -13.02
C ASN A 351 -22.94 -17.35 -12.57
N GLN A 352 -23.96 -17.34 -11.70
CA GLN A 352 -24.77 -18.53 -11.40
C GLN A 352 -25.60 -18.99 -12.59
N LEU A 353 -25.87 -18.13 -13.58
CA LEU A 353 -26.74 -18.42 -14.73
C LEU A 353 -26.00 -18.93 -15.97
N LYS A 354 -24.68 -18.82 -16.05
CA LYS A 354 -23.93 -19.13 -17.29
C LYS A 354 -23.16 -20.45 -17.30
N ASP A 355 -23.00 -21.15 -16.18
CA ASP A 355 -22.21 -22.39 -16.19
C ASP A 355 -22.79 -23.46 -15.26
N ASN A 356 -23.58 -24.39 -15.84
CA ASN A 356 -24.12 -25.54 -15.12
C ASN A 356 -23.06 -26.60 -14.75
N ASN A 357 -21.79 -26.44 -15.19
CA ASN A 357 -20.74 -27.46 -15.02
C ASN A 357 -19.53 -27.06 -14.18
N CYS A 358 -19.39 -25.79 -13.78
CA CYS A 358 -18.28 -25.35 -12.91
C CYS A 358 -18.74 -24.29 -11.91
N ARG A 359 -19.49 -24.69 -10.88
CA ARG A 359 -19.78 -23.80 -9.74
C ARG A 359 -18.54 -23.69 -8.85
N LYS A 360 -17.72 -22.65 -9.05
CA LYS A 360 -16.71 -22.26 -8.08
C LYS A 360 -17.37 -21.54 -6.92
N VAL A 361 -17.00 -21.89 -5.70
CA VAL A 361 -17.48 -21.23 -4.49
C VAL A 361 -16.43 -20.20 -4.09
N TRP A 362 -16.87 -18.96 -3.97
CA TRP A 362 -16.03 -17.83 -3.62
C TRP A 362 -16.15 -17.56 -2.12
N TYR A 363 -15.02 -17.32 -1.47
CA TYR A 363 -14.96 -16.90 -0.08
C TYR A 363 -14.53 -15.45 -0.01
N GLY A 364 -15.49 -14.58 0.22
CA GLY A 364 -15.34 -13.16 0.41
C GLY A 364 -16.36 -12.64 1.44
N PHE A 365 -16.45 -11.36 1.63
CA PHE A 365 -17.23 -10.70 2.70
C PHE A 365 -18.74 -10.99 2.70
N ASP A 366 -19.33 -11.46 1.59
CA ASP A 366 -20.77 -11.71 1.47
C ASP A 366 -21.31 -12.85 2.37
N ASN A 367 -20.43 -13.58 3.05
CA ASN A 367 -20.84 -14.62 4.01
C ASN A 367 -20.83 -14.13 5.47
N LEU A 368 -20.77 -12.82 5.70
CA LEU A 368 -20.75 -12.21 7.04
C LEU A 368 -22.12 -11.65 7.49
N SER A 369 -23.21 -11.86 6.73
CA SER A 369 -24.59 -11.54 7.14
C SER A 369 -25.24 -12.70 7.88
#